data_badbbd9135b45678fd8a6018685a8e50
#
_entry.id   badbbd9135b45678fd8a6018685a8e50
#
_cell.length_a   1.000
_cell.length_b   1.000
_cell.length_c   1.000
_cell.angle_alpha   90.00
_cell.angle_beta   90.00
_cell.angle_gamma   90.00
#
_symmetry.space_group_name_H-M   'P 1'
#
loop_
_entity.id
_entity.type
_entity.pdbx_description
1 polymer ?
#
loop_
_entity_poly.entity_id
_entity_poly.type
_entity_poly.pdbx_seq_one_letter_code
_entity_poly.pdbx_strand_id
1 'polypeptide(L)'
;MSDIKIYSFDKCPYAQRTRMVLIEKGLDCELIEIDVYNKPEWFHEISPYGKVPVIVHEGKTIFESAIINEYLDERYPEVALMPSDLYERARARIWMDYCSNYYLPACTRLLRDHKNEEAQEQNLKRIKERLLYIEKECFEANEDGVFWMGKKLTLVDLHYAPFFERFGAYEHLFDAKWPDECVKIRLWWDAMQERQSYLETFLPTESHITTYSEMMHRIAS
;
A
#
# COMPACT_ATOMS: atom_id res chain seq x y z
N MET A 1 -13.18 21.96 -13.04
CA MET A 1 -13.54 20.75 -12.27
C MET A 1 -12.54 19.69 -12.69
N SER A 2 -12.02 18.94 -11.76
CA SER A 2 -11.11 17.84 -12.08
C SER A 2 -11.84 16.77 -12.90
N ASP A 3 -11.18 16.26 -13.94
CA ASP A 3 -11.73 15.15 -14.74
C ASP A 3 -11.56 13.79 -14.05
N ILE A 4 -10.89 13.76 -12.88
CA ILE A 4 -10.65 12.55 -12.10
C ILE A 4 -11.55 12.55 -10.87
N LYS A 5 -12.36 11.49 -10.73
CA LYS A 5 -13.08 11.17 -9.48
C LYS A 5 -12.45 9.93 -8.89
N ILE A 6 -12.13 9.95 -7.60
CA ILE A 6 -11.66 8.78 -6.87
C ILE A 6 -12.69 8.39 -5.81
N TYR A 7 -13.16 7.15 -5.88
CA TYR A 7 -13.99 6.50 -4.87
C TYR A 7 -13.08 5.77 -3.91
N SER A 8 -13.09 6.19 -2.67
CA SER A 8 -12.08 5.85 -1.67
C SER A 8 -12.73 5.43 -0.34
N PHE A 9 -11.94 4.88 0.53
CA PHE A 9 -12.20 4.73 1.95
C PHE A 9 -10.92 5.08 2.71
N ASP A 10 -11.01 5.98 3.66
CA ASP A 10 -9.85 6.56 4.36
C ASP A 10 -8.92 5.50 4.97
N LYS A 11 -9.50 4.46 5.59
CA LYS A 11 -8.77 3.36 6.25
C LYS A 11 -8.27 2.27 5.28
N CYS A 12 -8.60 2.36 3.99
CA CYS A 12 -8.19 1.36 3.01
C CYS A 12 -6.76 1.60 2.51
N PRO A 13 -5.79 0.68 2.75
CA PRO A 13 -4.42 0.85 2.26
C PRO A 13 -4.32 0.89 0.73
N TYR A 14 -5.20 0.17 0.05
CA TYR A 14 -5.25 0.17 -1.41
C TYR A 14 -5.75 1.51 -1.98
N ALA A 15 -6.69 2.15 -1.31
CA ALA A 15 -7.15 3.48 -1.69
C ALA A 15 -6.11 4.55 -1.32
N GLN A 16 -5.43 4.41 -0.18
CA GLN A 16 -4.37 5.29 0.27
C GLN A 16 -3.24 5.38 -0.77
N ARG A 17 -2.73 4.25 -1.30
CA ARG A 17 -1.65 4.29 -2.29
C ARG A 17 -2.04 5.01 -3.59
N THR A 18 -3.31 4.97 -4.00
CA THR A 18 -3.80 5.73 -5.16
C THR A 18 -3.91 7.22 -4.84
N ARG A 19 -4.39 7.58 -3.65
CA ARG A 19 -4.37 8.98 -3.20
C ARG A 19 -2.94 9.54 -3.15
N MET A 20 -1.97 8.77 -2.66
CA MET A 20 -0.57 9.16 -2.67
C MET A 20 -0.05 9.41 -4.09
N VAL A 21 -0.38 8.55 -5.06
CA VAL A 21 0.00 8.74 -6.47
C VAL A 21 -0.58 10.03 -7.04
N LEU A 22 -1.86 10.32 -6.78
CA LEU A 22 -2.49 11.56 -7.23
C LEU A 22 -1.77 12.80 -6.68
N ILE A 23 -1.41 12.79 -5.39
CA ILE A 23 -0.67 13.87 -4.74
C ILE A 23 0.74 14.01 -5.31
N GLU A 24 1.51 12.93 -5.45
CA GLU A 24 2.86 12.95 -6.00
C GLU A 24 2.91 13.46 -7.43
N LYS A 25 1.86 13.23 -8.19
CA LYS A 25 1.73 13.71 -9.58
C LYS A 25 1.13 15.12 -9.66
N GLY A 26 0.69 15.71 -8.54
CA GLY A 26 0.02 17.02 -8.51
C GLY A 26 -1.30 17.02 -9.26
N LEU A 27 -2.02 15.91 -9.26
CA LEU A 27 -3.29 15.75 -9.98
C LEU A 27 -4.47 16.10 -9.08
N ASP A 28 -5.24 17.10 -9.46
CA ASP A 28 -6.51 17.42 -8.81
C ASP A 28 -7.51 16.29 -9.03
N CYS A 29 -8.28 15.94 -8.00
CA CYS A 29 -9.34 14.96 -8.09
C CYS A 29 -10.52 15.31 -7.18
N GLU A 30 -11.70 14.82 -7.55
CA GLU A 30 -12.86 14.78 -6.66
C GLU A 30 -12.80 13.50 -5.82
N LEU A 31 -12.55 13.64 -4.51
CA LEU A 31 -12.55 12.51 -3.59
C LEU A 31 -13.97 12.22 -3.12
N ILE A 32 -14.44 11.00 -3.34
CA ILE A 32 -15.75 10.51 -2.91
C ILE A 32 -15.55 9.37 -1.93
N GLU A 33 -15.91 9.60 -0.67
CA GLU A 33 -15.78 8.59 0.38
C GLU A 33 -16.90 7.55 0.27
N ILE A 34 -16.53 6.27 0.35
CA ILE A 34 -17.44 5.13 0.31
C ILE A 34 -17.42 4.41 1.67
N ASP A 35 -18.58 4.33 2.31
CA ASP A 35 -18.73 3.42 3.46
C ASP A 35 -18.69 1.97 2.96
N VAL A 36 -17.52 1.32 3.13
CA VAL A 36 -17.31 -0.06 2.66
C VAL A 36 -18.13 -1.10 3.42
N TYR A 37 -18.69 -0.72 4.56
CA TYR A 37 -19.57 -1.59 5.39
C TYR A 37 -21.04 -1.43 5.04
N ASN A 38 -21.43 -0.28 4.44
CA ASN A 38 -22.78 0.02 3.99
C ASN A 38 -22.73 0.69 2.61
N LYS A 39 -22.28 -0.08 1.61
CA LYS A 39 -22.05 0.45 0.26
C LYS A 39 -23.37 0.85 -0.39
N PRO A 40 -23.41 2.01 -1.08
CA PRO A 40 -24.54 2.37 -1.90
C PRO A 40 -24.78 1.33 -3.02
N GLU A 41 -26.04 1.05 -3.36
CA GLU A 41 -26.38 0.09 -4.41
C GLU A 41 -25.74 0.41 -5.76
N TRP A 42 -25.70 1.70 -6.13
CA TRP A 42 -25.08 2.18 -7.37
C TRP A 42 -23.56 1.93 -7.43
N PHE A 43 -22.90 1.70 -6.29
CA PHE A 43 -21.44 1.52 -6.28
C PHE A 43 -21.00 0.28 -7.08
N HIS A 44 -21.83 -0.74 -7.18
CA HIS A 44 -21.53 -1.92 -7.98
C HIS A 44 -21.54 -1.67 -9.49
N GLU A 45 -22.14 -0.57 -9.96
CA GLU A 45 -22.10 -0.18 -11.37
C GLU A 45 -20.70 0.28 -11.80
N ILE A 46 -19.93 0.87 -10.87
CA ILE A 46 -18.57 1.35 -11.12
C ILE A 46 -17.48 0.46 -10.50
N SER A 47 -17.82 -0.37 -9.52
CA SER A 47 -16.91 -1.31 -8.87
C SER A 47 -17.46 -2.73 -8.96
N PRO A 48 -17.16 -3.49 -10.02
CA PRO A 48 -17.70 -4.85 -10.20
C PRO A 48 -17.37 -5.80 -9.03
N TYR A 49 -16.24 -5.56 -8.36
CA TYR A 49 -15.82 -6.32 -7.18
C TYR A 49 -16.28 -5.70 -5.86
N GLY A 50 -17.01 -4.58 -5.89
CA GLY A 50 -17.45 -3.85 -4.70
C GLY A 50 -16.30 -3.35 -3.83
N LYS A 51 -15.13 -3.06 -4.42
CA LYS A 51 -13.90 -2.66 -3.71
C LYS A 51 -13.52 -1.23 -4.05
N VAL A 52 -12.78 -0.59 -3.13
CA VAL A 52 -12.08 0.67 -3.34
C VAL A 52 -10.56 0.43 -3.41
N PRO A 53 -9.78 1.28 -4.13
CA PRO A 53 -10.23 2.43 -4.90
C PRO A 53 -10.83 2.08 -6.25
N VAL A 54 -11.64 2.99 -6.75
CA VAL A 54 -12.04 3.08 -8.16
C VAL A 54 -11.79 4.50 -8.60
N ILE A 55 -11.34 4.73 -9.83
CA ILE A 55 -11.36 6.06 -10.44
C ILE A 55 -12.34 6.10 -11.61
N VAL A 56 -12.96 7.25 -11.81
CA VAL A 56 -13.63 7.61 -13.05
C VAL A 56 -12.88 8.78 -13.66
N HIS A 57 -12.34 8.57 -14.85
CA HIS A 57 -11.58 9.57 -15.60
C HIS A 57 -12.09 9.65 -17.03
N GLU A 58 -12.45 10.84 -17.49
CA GLU A 58 -13.06 11.06 -18.82
C GLU A 58 -14.26 10.12 -19.09
N GLY A 59 -15.07 9.87 -18.06
CA GLY A 59 -16.25 8.99 -18.14
C GLY A 59 -15.93 7.48 -18.16
N LYS A 60 -14.66 7.10 -18.03
CA LYS A 60 -14.21 5.70 -18.01
C LYS A 60 -13.85 5.26 -16.60
N THR A 61 -14.33 4.09 -16.22
CA THR A 61 -14.06 3.51 -14.91
C THR A 61 -12.82 2.64 -14.94
N ILE A 62 -11.91 2.82 -13.97
CA ILE A 62 -10.72 1.99 -13.78
C ILE A 62 -10.69 1.56 -12.30
N PHE A 63 -10.47 0.28 -12.07
CA PHE A 63 -10.37 -0.32 -10.74
C PHE A 63 -9.09 -1.16 -10.62
N GLU A 64 -8.81 -1.71 -9.44
CA GLU A 64 -7.52 -2.29 -9.01
C GLU A 64 -6.43 -1.22 -8.87
N SER A 65 -6.07 -0.91 -7.64
CA SER A 65 -5.18 0.23 -7.31
C SER A 65 -3.81 0.17 -8.00
N ALA A 66 -3.23 -1.02 -8.24
CA ALA A 66 -1.98 -1.14 -8.99
C ALA A 66 -2.16 -0.72 -10.45
N ILE A 67 -3.26 -1.12 -11.06
CA ILE A 67 -3.61 -0.76 -12.45
C ILE A 67 -3.95 0.73 -12.55
N ILE A 68 -4.73 1.25 -11.60
CA ILE A 68 -5.02 2.69 -11.53
C ILE A 68 -3.74 3.50 -11.48
N ASN A 69 -2.80 3.11 -10.64
CA ASN A 69 -1.56 3.85 -10.44
C ASN A 69 -0.66 3.84 -11.68
N GLU A 70 -0.53 2.70 -12.35
CA GLU A 70 0.18 2.64 -13.64
C GLU A 70 -0.54 3.45 -14.73
N TYR A 71 -1.88 3.38 -14.81
CA TYR A 71 -2.65 4.19 -15.74
C TYR A 71 -2.42 5.70 -15.53
N LEU A 72 -2.45 6.16 -14.28
CA LEU A 72 -2.18 7.56 -13.94
C LEU A 72 -0.74 7.95 -14.31
N ASP A 73 0.22 7.04 -14.11
CA ASP A 73 1.61 7.30 -14.47
C ASP A 73 1.82 7.43 -15.98
N GLU A 74 1.20 6.56 -16.76
CA GLU A 74 1.28 6.59 -18.23
C GLU A 74 0.47 7.75 -18.82
N ARG A 75 -0.67 8.10 -18.23
CA ARG A 75 -1.54 9.18 -18.74
C ARG A 75 -0.96 10.58 -18.47
N TYR A 76 -0.18 10.74 -17.41
CA TYR A 76 0.41 12.00 -16.97
C TYR A 76 1.93 11.82 -16.77
N PRO A 77 2.71 11.75 -17.86
CA PRO A 77 4.13 11.38 -17.82
C PRO A 77 5.06 12.47 -17.30
N GLU A 78 4.58 13.68 -17.02
CA GLU A 78 5.37 14.83 -16.59
C GLU A 78 6.11 14.56 -15.26
N VAL A 79 5.47 13.85 -14.34
CA VAL A 79 6.06 13.33 -13.10
C VAL A 79 6.04 11.82 -13.19
N ALA A 80 7.06 11.23 -13.84
CA ALA A 80 7.15 9.79 -14.02
C ALA A 80 7.49 9.09 -12.70
N LEU A 81 6.66 8.12 -12.30
CA LEU A 81 6.82 7.27 -11.12
C LEU A 81 7.23 5.84 -11.46
N MET A 82 7.27 5.48 -12.73
CA MET A 82 7.87 4.23 -13.20
C MET A 82 9.20 4.51 -13.90
N PRO A 83 10.19 3.61 -13.76
CA PRO A 83 11.44 3.73 -14.51
C PRO A 83 11.22 3.81 -16.01
N SER A 84 12.06 4.58 -16.72
CA SER A 84 12.01 4.67 -18.18
C SER A 84 12.63 3.45 -18.87
N ASP A 85 13.64 2.82 -18.25
CA ASP A 85 14.25 1.59 -18.73
C ASP A 85 13.28 0.41 -18.61
N LEU A 86 13.17 -0.42 -19.65
CA LEU A 86 12.19 -1.52 -19.68
C LEU A 86 12.51 -2.63 -18.69
N TYR A 87 13.79 -2.90 -18.44
CA TYR A 87 14.18 -3.91 -17.46
C TYR A 87 13.90 -3.43 -16.04
N GLU A 88 14.22 -2.18 -15.72
CA GLU A 88 13.91 -1.58 -14.41
C GLU A 88 12.38 -1.45 -14.19
N ARG A 89 11.59 -1.18 -15.23
CA ARG A 89 10.11 -1.25 -15.15
C ARG A 89 9.64 -2.66 -14.82
N ALA A 90 10.23 -3.69 -15.42
CA ALA A 90 9.90 -5.08 -15.10
C ALA A 90 10.27 -5.41 -13.64
N ARG A 91 11.43 -4.97 -13.16
CA ARG A 91 11.84 -5.11 -11.76
C ARG A 91 10.88 -4.41 -10.80
N ALA A 92 10.46 -3.19 -11.11
CA ALA A 92 9.46 -2.46 -10.33
C ALA A 92 8.15 -3.27 -10.19
N ARG A 93 7.66 -3.84 -11.29
CA ARG A 93 6.46 -4.71 -11.28
C ARG A 93 6.67 -5.98 -10.46
N ILE A 94 7.85 -6.61 -10.52
CA ILE A 94 8.20 -7.77 -9.69
C ILE A 94 8.09 -7.41 -8.21
N TRP A 95 8.58 -6.25 -7.78
CA TRP A 95 8.49 -5.82 -6.40
C TRP A 95 7.06 -5.49 -5.96
N MET A 96 6.25 -4.88 -6.83
CA MET A 96 4.82 -4.66 -6.55
C MET A 96 4.05 -5.98 -6.46
N ASP A 97 4.37 -6.96 -7.33
CA ASP A 97 3.82 -8.32 -7.25
C ASP A 97 4.24 -9.03 -5.96
N TYR A 98 5.52 -8.92 -5.58
CA TYR A 98 6.02 -9.49 -4.32
C TYR A 98 5.29 -8.92 -3.10
N CYS A 99 5.02 -7.61 -3.08
CA CYS A 99 4.17 -7.00 -2.05
C CYS A 99 2.82 -7.71 -1.97
N SER A 100 2.12 -7.80 -3.09
CA SER A 100 0.73 -8.27 -3.15
C SER A 100 0.59 -9.77 -2.88
N ASN A 101 1.56 -10.59 -3.33
CA ASN A 101 1.44 -12.05 -3.31
C ASN A 101 2.26 -12.72 -2.19
N TYR A 102 3.22 -12.02 -1.57
CA TYR A 102 4.09 -12.61 -0.55
C TYR A 102 4.09 -11.83 0.76
N TYR A 103 4.33 -10.50 0.73
CA TYR A 103 4.42 -9.70 1.95
C TYR A 103 3.04 -9.49 2.60
N LEU A 104 2.07 -8.98 1.85
CA LEU A 104 0.73 -8.73 2.38
C LEU A 104 0.00 -9.98 2.87
N PRO A 105 0.04 -11.12 2.17
CA PRO A 105 -0.56 -12.34 2.71
C PRO A 105 0.07 -12.80 4.03
N ALA A 106 1.36 -12.56 4.25
CA ALA A 106 1.99 -12.85 5.54
C ALA A 106 1.41 -11.96 6.66
N CYS A 107 1.25 -10.66 6.39
CA CYS A 107 0.66 -9.71 7.34
C CYS A 107 -0.82 -10.00 7.63
N THR A 108 -1.62 -10.24 6.59
CA THR A 108 -3.08 -10.47 6.76
C THR A 108 -3.40 -11.77 7.47
N ARG A 109 -2.52 -12.78 7.39
CA ARG A 109 -2.68 -14.02 8.17
C ARG A 109 -2.59 -13.80 9.66
N LEU A 110 -1.82 -12.81 10.15
CA LEU A 110 -1.82 -12.45 11.57
C LEU A 110 -3.22 -12.14 12.08
N LEU A 111 -3.97 -11.33 11.32
CA LEU A 111 -5.35 -10.95 11.67
C LEU A 111 -6.31 -12.15 11.60
N ARG A 112 -6.18 -12.95 10.52
CA ARG A 112 -7.07 -14.09 10.29
C ARG A 112 -6.88 -15.19 11.33
N ASP A 113 -5.64 -15.49 11.65
CA ASP A 113 -5.26 -16.63 12.48
C ASP A 113 -5.05 -16.20 13.96
N HIS A 114 -5.61 -15.04 14.37
CA HIS A 114 -5.33 -14.37 15.66
C HIS A 114 -5.62 -15.19 16.92
N LYS A 115 -6.43 -16.25 16.83
CA LYS A 115 -6.75 -17.16 17.94
C LYS A 115 -5.87 -18.42 17.99
N ASN A 116 -4.95 -18.59 17.05
CA ASN A 116 -4.10 -19.78 16.94
C ASN A 116 -2.63 -19.39 17.19
N GLU A 117 -2.11 -19.68 18.38
CA GLU A 117 -0.76 -19.30 18.80
C GLU A 117 0.33 -19.88 17.89
N GLU A 118 0.23 -21.15 17.47
CA GLU A 118 1.20 -21.78 16.57
C GLU A 118 1.20 -21.10 15.18
N ALA A 119 0.01 -20.78 14.65
CA ALA A 119 -0.12 -20.05 13.38
C ALA A 119 0.42 -18.62 13.51
N GLN A 120 0.25 -17.96 14.66
CA GLN A 120 0.79 -16.63 14.95
C GLN A 120 2.33 -16.65 14.87
N GLU A 121 2.99 -17.57 15.57
CA GLU A 121 4.43 -17.70 15.55
C GLU A 121 4.96 -17.92 14.12
N GLN A 122 4.31 -18.82 13.36
CA GLN A 122 4.66 -19.06 11.96
C GLN A 122 4.46 -17.83 11.08
N ASN A 123 3.40 -17.04 11.30
CA ASN A 123 3.12 -15.84 10.53
C ASN A 123 4.14 -14.72 10.84
N LEU A 124 4.50 -14.53 12.11
CA LEU A 124 5.55 -13.60 12.53
C LEU A 124 6.91 -13.97 11.89
N LYS A 125 7.26 -15.26 11.91
CA LYS A 125 8.46 -15.76 11.23
C LYS A 125 8.44 -15.44 9.73
N ARG A 126 7.31 -15.68 9.06
CA ARG A 126 7.16 -15.35 7.63
C ARG A 126 7.33 -13.84 7.37
N ILE A 127 6.75 -12.97 8.19
CA ILE A 127 6.92 -11.52 8.05
C ILE A 127 8.40 -11.15 8.16
N LYS A 128 9.09 -11.68 9.18
CA LYS A 128 10.54 -11.49 9.35
C LYS A 128 11.32 -11.92 8.10
N GLU A 129 11.05 -13.13 7.60
CA GLU A 129 11.70 -13.65 6.38
C GLU A 129 11.45 -12.76 5.15
N ARG A 130 10.22 -12.19 5.00
CA ARG A 130 9.91 -11.29 3.88
C ARG A 130 10.62 -9.95 4.01
N LEU A 131 10.71 -9.39 5.19
CA LEU A 131 11.45 -8.15 5.44
C LEU A 131 12.95 -8.34 5.17
N LEU A 132 13.56 -9.42 5.66
CA LEU A 132 14.96 -9.73 5.39
C LEU A 132 15.24 -9.97 3.90
N TYR A 133 14.31 -10.61 3.19
CA TYR A 133 14.42 -10.79 1.75
C TYR A 133 14.38 -9.45 1.00
N ILE A 134 13.46 -8.55 1.38
CA ILE A 134 13.36 -7.20 0.81
C ILE A 134 14.66 -6.42 1.09
N GLU A 135 15.15 -6.42 2.32
CA GLU A 135 16.39 -5.74 2.69
C GLU A 135 17.54 -6.17 1.80
N LYS A 136 17.76 -7.48 1.69
CA LYS A 136 18.88 -8.05 0.96
C LYS A 136 18.74 -7.90 -0.56
N GLU A 137 17.63 -8.35 -1.14
CA GLU A 137 17.51 -8.49 -2.59
C GLU A 137 17.09 -7.19 -3.29
N CYS A 138 16.54 -6.23 -2.54
CA CYS A 138 16.16 -4.93 -3.09
C CYS A 138 17.13 -3.84 -2.64
N PHE A 139 17.18 -3.56 -1.35
CA PHE A 139 17.87 -2.39 -0.83
C PHE A 139 19.38 -2.56 -0.74
N GLU A 140 19.91 -3.72 -0.33
CA GLU A 140 21.36 -3.95 -0.32
C GLU A 140 21.92 -4.07 -1.75
N ALA A 141 21.15 -4.64 -2.65
CA ALA A 141 21.51 -4.74 -4.07
C ALA A 141 21.48 -3.38 -4.79
N ASN A 142 20.83 -2.37 -4.20
CA ASN A 142 20.73 -1.02 -4.73
C ASN A 142 21.66 -0.07 -3.96
N GLU A 143 22.86 0.17 -4.47
CA GLU A 143 23.88 0.98 -3.78
C GLU A 143 23.54 2.47 -3.74
N ASP A 144 22.69 2.96 -4.66
CA ASP A 144 22.43 4.36 -4.91
C ASP A 144 21.01 4.78 -4.53
N GLY A 145 20.86 5.41 -3.36
CA GLY A 145 19.61 6.08 -2.96
C GLY A 145 18.82 5.37 -1.87
N VAL A 146 17.75 6.04 -1.44
CA VAL A 146 16.92 5.61 -0.29
C VAL A 146 15.65 4.91 -0.72
N PHE A 147 15.19 5.10 -1.97
CA PHE A 147 13.95 4.52 -2.48
C PHE A 147 14.16 3.15 -3.11
N TRP A 148 13.09 2.41 -3.29
CA TRP A 148 13.10 1.02 -3.80
C TRP A 148 13.88 0.83 -5.09
N MET A 149 13.78 1.80 -6.02
CA MET A 149 14.46 1.72 -7.32
C MET A 149 15.63 2.70 -7.42
N GLY A 150 16.18 3.17 -6.28
CA GLY A 150 17.33 4.07 -6.23
C GLY A 150 17.04 5.45 -5.66
N LYS A 151 17.47 6.50 -6.38
CA LYS A 151 17.40 7.88 -5.89
C LYS A 151 16.02 8.53 -6.01
N LYS A 152 15.15 7.98 -6.87
CA LYS A 152 13.85 8.58 -7.16
C LYS A 152 12.73 7.73 -6.58
N LEU A 153 11.73 8.42 -6.05
CA LEU A 153 10.46 7.81 -5.67
C LEU A 153 9.82 7.15 -6.89
N THR A 154 9.27 5.96 -6.68
CA THR A 154 8.58 5.20 -7.72
C THR A 154 7.23 4.66 -7.25
N LEU A 155 6.44 4.07 -8.15
CA LEU A 155 5.22 3.37 -7.79
C LEU A 155 5.46 2.22 -6.81
N VAL A 156 6.66 1.65 -6.76
CA VAL A 156 6.99 0.60 -5.78
C VAL A 156 6.92 1.15 -4.36
N ASP A 157 7.52 2.32 -4.13
CA ASP A 157 7.51 3.00 -2.84
C ASP A 157 6.07 3.27 -2.36
N LEU A 158 5.26 3.85 -3.24
CA LEU A 158 3.86 4.16 -2.98
C LEU A 158 2.98 2.90 -2.83
N HIS A 159 3.41 1.79 -3.42
CA HIS A 159 2.74 0.51 -3.31
C HIS A 159 2.90 -0.11 -1.92
N TYR A 160 4.08 0.05 -1.30
CA TYR A 160 4.39 -0.51 0.02
C TYR A 160 4.04 0.41 1.19
N ALA A 161 4.20 1.73 1.05
CA ALA A 161 4.09 2.68 2.15
C ALA A 161 2.83 2.54 3.01
N PRO A 162 1.59 2.39 2.45
CA PRO A 162 0.40 2.23 3.27
C PRO A 162 0.41 0.98 4.16
N PHE A 163 1.13 -0.06 3.78
CA PHE A 163 1.21 -1.31 4.54
C PHE A 163 2.28 -1.25 5.62
N PHE A 164 3.36 -0.50 5.38
CA PHE A 164 4.36 -0.20 6.39
C PHE A 164 3.82 0.74 7.48
N GLU A 165 2.96 1.70 7.12
CA GLU A 165 2.23 2.54 8.08
C GLU A 165 1.47 1.69 9.12
N ARG A 166 0.94 0.56 8.69
CA ARG A 166 0.14 -0.33 9.55
C ARG A 166 0.98 -1.26 10.41
N PHE A 167 2.30 -1.24 10.24
CA PHE A 167 3.18 -2.15 10.97
C PHE A 167 3.12 -1.91 12.48
N GLY A 168 2.98 -0.65 12.93
CA GLY A 168 2.80 -0.32 14.35
C GLY A 168 1.58 -0.98 14.99
N ALA A 169 0.52 -1.23 14.22
CA ALA A 169 -0.63 -2.01 14.72
C ALA A 169 -0.29 -3.50 14.87
N TYR A 170 0.53 -4.07 13.98
CA TYR A 170 1.02 -5.46 14.15
C TYR A 170 1.99 -5.58 15.32
N GLU A 171 2.82 -4.56 15.59
CA GLU A 171 3.67 -4.51 16.78
C GLU A 171 2.82 -4.53 18.06
N HIS A 172 1.79 -3.70 18.11
CA HIS A 172 0.90 -3.60 19.28
C HIS A 172 0.07 -4.88 19.52
N LEU A 173 -0.53 -5.42 18.45
CA LEU A 173 -1.50 -6.52 18.57
C LEU A 173 -0.85 -7.91 18.64
N PHE A 174 0.36 -8.08 18.07
CA PHE A 174 0.98 -9.40 17.87
C PHE A 174 2.47 -9.45 18.25
N ASP A 175 3.01 -8.40 18.89
CA ASP A 175 4.46 -8.28 19.18
C ASP A 175 5.35 -8.48 17.94
N ALA A 176 4.84 -8.10 16.75
CA ALA A 176 5.65 -8.10 15.53
C ALA A 176 6.83 -7.15 15.69
N LYS A 177 7.99 -7.53 15.15
CA LYS A 177 9.21 -6.68 15.27
C LYS A 177 9.91 -6.56 13.92
N TRP A 178 10.41 -5.38 13.67
CA TRP A 178 11.34 -5.19 12.57
C TRP A 178 12.67 -5.88 12.89
N PRO A 179 13.19 -6.72 12.00
CA PRO A 179 14.53 -7.27 12.18
C PRO A 179 15.57 -6.16 12.31
N ASP A 180 16.54 -6.34 13.21
CA ASP A 180 17.61 -5.33 13.41
C ASP A 180 18.45 -5.17 12.13
N GLU A 181 18.54 -6.21 11.32
CA GLU A 181 19.22 -6.26 10.03
C GLU A 181 18.56 -5.35 8.96
N CYS A 182 17.28 -5.00 9.11
CA CYS A 182 16.54 -4.17 8.15
C CYS A 182 16.88 -2.68 8.30
N VAL A 183 18.13 -2.33 8.04
CA VAL A 183 18.66 -0.95 8.20
C VAL A 183 18.20 -0.04 7.07
N LYS A 184 18.31 -0.50 5.81
CA LYS A 184 17.94 0.32 4.64
C LYS A 184 16.44 0.47 4.51
N ILE A 185 15.64 -0.55 4.85
CA ILE A 185 14.19 -0.43 4.93
C ILE A 185 13.78 0.65 5.94
N ARG A 186 14.46 0.75 7.10
CA ARG A 186 14.19 1.81 8.09
C ARG A 186 14.49 3.19 7.52
N LEU A 187 15.64 3.38 6.86
CA LEU A 187 15.98 4.64 6.20
C LEU A 187 14.98 5.02 5.10
N TRP A 188 14.54 4.03 4.31
CA TRP A 188 13.48 4.23 3.35
C TRP A 188 12.16 4.66 4.01
N TRP A 189 11.80 4.00 5.11
CA TRP A 189 10.55 4.31 5.82
C TRP A 189 10.59 5.72 6.42
N ASP A 190 11.73 6.13 6.99
CA ASP A 190 11.93 7.50 7.49
C ASP A 190 11.73 8.52 6.34
N ALA A 191 12.34 8.27 5.18
CA ALA A 191 12.18 9.12 4.01
C ALA A 191 10.75 9.16 3.47
N MET A 192 10.02 8.04 3.54
CA MET A 192 8.61 8.00 3.13
C MET A 192 7.71 8.82 4.04
N GLN A 193 7.97 8.83 5.35
CA GLN A 193 7.19 9.59 6.32
C GLN A 193 7.34 11.11 6.14
N GLU A 194 8.39 11.59 5.48
CA GLU A 194 8.59 13.00 5.15
C GLU A 194 7.88 13.43 3.85
N ARG A 195 7.35 12.47 3.07
CA ARG A 195 6.67 12.79 1.81
C ARG A 195 5.32 13.46 2.04
N GLN A 196 5.04 14.53 1.27
CA GLN A 196 3.74 15.23 1.35
C GLN A 196 2.57 14.27 1.11
N SER A 197 2.71 13.35 0.16
CA SER A 197 1.70 12.34 -0.14
C SER A 197 1.39 11.42 1.04
N TYR A 198 2.41 11.10 1.84
CA TYR A 198 2.22 10.34 3.08
C TYR A 198 1.56 11.22 4.15
N LEU A 199 2.07 12.41 4.41
CA LEU A 199 1.56 13.31 5.44
C LEU A 199 0.09 13.68 5.26
N GLU A 200 -0.38 13.81 4.02
CA GLU A 200 -1.78 14.11 3.71
C GLU A 200 -2.71 12.89 3.78
N THR A 201 -2.16 11.69 3.78
CA THR A 201 -2.97 10.46 3.70
C THR A 201 -2.83 9.51 4.88
N PHE A 202 -1.84 9.74 5.75
CA PHE A 202 -1.57 8.86 6.87
C PHE A 202 -2.69 8.86 7.91
N LEU A 203 -2.82 7.74 8.62
CA LEU A 203 -3.66 7.63 9.81
C LEU A 203 -2.80 7.22 11.02
N PRO A 204 -3.12 7.73 12.23
CA PRO A 204 -2.42 7.33 13.45
C PRO A 204 -2.50 5.82 13.69
N THR A 205 -1.47 5.26 14.30
CA THR A 205 -1.39 3.82 14.66
C THR A 205 -2.61 3.34 15.44
N GLU A 206 -3.16 4.17 16.33
CA GLU A 206 -4.35 3.88 17.11
C GLU A 206 -5.59 3.62 16.23
N SER A 207 -5.68 4.33 15.10
CA SER A 207 -6.76 4.10 14.12
C SER A 207 -6.64 2.70 13.48
N HIS A 208 -5.43 2.27 13.18
CA HIS A 208 -5.16 0.93 12.63
C HIS A 208 -5.39 -0.16 13.66
N ILE A 209 -4.97 0.05 14.91
CA ILE A 209 -5.24 -0.89 16.03
C ILE A 209 -6.74 -1.10 16.18
N THR A 210 -7.52 -0.01 16.22
CA THR A 210 -8.98 -0.07 16.32
C THR A 210 -9.57 -0.85 15.15
N THR A 211 -9.19 -0.49 13.92
CA THR A 211 -9.70 -1.13 12.70
C THR A 211 -9.40 -2.63 12.69
N TYR A 212 -8.19 -3.04 13.05
CA TYR A 212 -7.79 -4.44 13.05
C TYR A 212 -8.44 -5.23 14.17
N SER A 213 -8.63 -4.62 15.36
CA SER A 213 -9.38 -5.24 16.45
C SER A 213 -10.85 -5.52 16.05
N GLU A 214 -11.50 -4.56 15.39
CA GLU A 214 -12.87 -4.75 14.86
C GLU A 214 -12.91 -5.84 13.76
N MET A 215 -11.92 -5.90 12.88
CA MET A 215 -11.82 -6.95 11.86
C MET A 215 -11.66 -8.33 12.48
N MET A 216 -10.80 -8.47 13.49
CA MET A 216 -10.61 -9.73 14.22
C MET A 216 -11.90 -10.18 14.92
N HIS A 217 -12.66 -9.27 15.53
CA HIS A 217 -13.96 -9.57 16.11
C HIS A 217 -14.97 -10.11 15.08
N ARG A 218 -15.00 -9.52 13.87
CA ARG A 218 -15.89 -9.96 12.77
C ARG A 218 -15.49 -11.32 12.20
N ILE A 219 -14.19 -11.63 12.15
CA ILE A 219 -13.70 -12.95 11.68
C ILE A 219 -14.05 -14.04 12.72
N ALA A 220 -14.19 -13.67 13.99
CA ALA A 220 -14.43 -14.59 15.10
C ALA A 220 -15.91 -14.87 15.36
N SER A 221 -16.82 -14.06 14.81
CA SER A 221 -18.29 -14.20 14.86
C SER A 221 -18.82 -14.97 13.67
#